data_0044fa877b5899667a19bba0282d677d
#
_entry.id   0044fa877b5899667a19bba0282d677d
#
_cell.length_a   1.000
_cell.length_b   1.000
_cell.length_c   1.000
_cell.angle_alpha   90.00
_cell.angle_beta   90.00
_cell.angle_gamma   90.00
#
_symmetry.space_group_name_H-M   'P 1'
#
loop_
_entity.id
_entity.type
_entity.pdbx_description
1 polymer ?
#
loop_
_entity_poly.entity_id
_entity_poly.type
_entity_poly.pdbx_seq_one_letter_code
_entity_poly.pdbx_strand_id
1 'polypeptide(L)'
;MKKIIYCLKIILLIISVQCLPLRSFSQKAIEKNETKRNNHEIPSNIKALINRTLSQSYEQLNTDWFGTIQAEAILHWVPKGYPEGNDFVTNWLKYHIEHDTRMTDEEYLKTYQGNSGRVIRNGVLPFSIYCGTLGVAFPCYSLYKLTKNSDARNVCISVADAILQYSARDRFGYIAHDDNSYCNWCIPDGGYFSVRGMADASELVDKNTSKVYMKNAVYQAKVSIQLFFDNDKKLTRTLYNLDTGEPGKTYWCRASGWMVYTLTALLRHLPENHPDYKYFMDIYQQIVDGLAQYQGPNGGLRVWVNDPASPEEVTSTAMTAGCIREAIDRGWLPESYDKYVQKAWRFILSCVSEDGKIRNAYTGWAIPAEQKELKMDEKEMGYIPGIILMAAAQIL
;
A
#
# COMPACT_ATOMS: atom_id res chain seq x y z
N MET A 1 47.59 -40.64 -6.37
CA MET A 1 46.73 -40.28 -5.23
C MET A 1 46.87 -38.83 -4.77
N LYS A 2 48.08 -38.24 -4.57
CA LYS A 2 48.21 -36.84 -4.10
C LYS A 2 47.65 -35.76 -5.03
N LYS A 3 47.65 -35.94 -6.36
CA LYS A 3 47.08 -34.97 -7.32
C LYS A 3 45.53 -34.97 -7.35
N ILE A 4 44.88 -36.11 -7.08
CA ILE A 4 43.40 -36.19 -7.07
C ILE A 4 42.84 -35.52 -5.81
N ILE A 5 43.54 -35.58 -4.70
CA ILE A 5 43.13 -34.94 -3.43
C ILE A 5 43.21 -33.41 -3.53
N TYR A 6 44.18 -32.88 -4.33
CA TYR A 6 44.30 -31.41 -4.55
C TYR A 6 43.17 -30.87 -5.42
N CYS A 7 42.77 -31.58 -6.49
CA CYS A 7 41.64 -31.21 -7.32
C CYS A 7 40.30 -31.26 -6.55
N LEU A 8 40.09 -32.24 -5.69
CA LEU A 8 38.88 -32.31 -4.85
C LEU A 8 38.81 -31.19 -3.80
N LYS A 9 39.93 -30.74 -3.25
CA LYS A 9 39.96 -29.59 -2.33
C LYS A 9 39.66 -28.24 -3.07
N ILE A 10 40.11 -28.09 -4.28
CA ILE A 10 39.83 -26.88 -5.08
C ILE A 10 38.35 -26.86 -5.52
N ILE A 11 37.79 -28.01 -5.91
CA ILE A 11 36.36 -28.11 -6.27
C ILE A 11 35.46 -27.88 -5.03
N LEU A 12 35.82 -28.36 -3.86
CA LEU A 12 35.09 -28.06 -2.61
C LEU A 12 35.21 -26.60 -2.17
N LEU A 13 36.32 -25.92 -2.44
CA LEU A 13 36.48 -24.51 -2.17
C LEU A 13 35.67 -23.64 -3.15
N ILE A 14 35.53 -24.03 -4.41
CA ILE A 14 34.72 -23.33 -5.41
C ILE A 14 33.22 -23.51 -5.14
N ILE A 15 32.80 -24.70 -4.66
CA ILE A 15 31.39 -24.95 -4.32
C ILE A 15 30.98 -24.23 -3.01
N SER A 16 31.88 -24.03 -2.06
CA SER A 16 31.61 -23.29 -0.81
C SER A 16 31.52 -21.77 -1.01
N VAL A 17 32.07 -21.22 -2.08
CA VAL A 17 31.99 -19.78 -2.41
C VAL A 17 30.73 -19.44 -3.22
N GLN A 18 30.07 -20.43 -3.84
CA GLN A 18 28.86 -20.20 -4.65
C GLN A 18 27.54 -20.30 -3.87
N CYS A 19 27.56 -20.58 -2.57
CA CYS A 19 26.36 -20.68 -1.72
C CYS A 19 26.20 -19.52 -0.72
N LEU A 20 26.96 -18.43 -0.84
CA LEU A 20 26.59 -17.20 -0.15
C LEU A 20 25.49 -16.51 -0.98
N PRO A 21 24.29 -16.30 -0.41
CA PRO A 21 23.28 -15.51 -1.12
C PRO A 21 23.90 -14.14 -1.41
N LEU A 22 24.00 -13.80 -2.68
CA LEU A 22 24.29 -12.45 -3.13
C LEU A 22 23.13 -11.58 -2.60
N ARG A 23 23.31 -11.02 -1.40
CA ARG A 23 22.39 -9.96 -0.92
C ARG A 23 22.45 -8.84 -1.95
N SER A 24 21.29 -8.51 -2.52
CA SER A 24 21.20 -7.45 -3.52
C SER A 24 21.79 -6.15 -2.94
N PHE A 25 22.31 -5.29 -3.79
CA PHE A 25 22.86 -3.97 -3.38
C PHE A 25 21.80 -3.18 -2.58
N SER A 26 20.51 -3.34 -2.90
CA SER A 26 19.38 -2.74 -2.21
C SER A 26 19.22 -3.23 -0.76
N GLN A 27 19.41 -4.53 -0.47
CA GLN A 27 19.32 -5.05 0.91
C GLN A 27 20.43 -4.48 1.82
N LYS A 28 21.65 -4.34 1.29
CA LYS A 28 22.76 -3.72 2.07
C LYS A 28 22.54 -2.23 2.31
N ALA A 29 21.92 -1.52 1.35
CA ALA A 29 21.58 -0.12 1.50
C ALA A 29 20.48 0.10 2.57
N ILE A 30 19.47 -0.76 2.58
CA ILE A 30 18.39 -0.75 3.57
C ILE A 30 18.97 -0.96 4.98
N GLU A 31 19.71 -2.05 5.21
CA GLU A 31 20.31 -2.36 6.51
C GLU A 31 21.22 -1.22 7.04
N LYS A 32 21.96 -0.55 6.14
CA LYS A 32 22.84 0.57 6.52
C LYS A 32 22.07 1.84 6.87
N ASN A 33 20.96 2.09 6.21
CA ASN A 33 20.13 3.27 6.46
C ASN A 33 19.22 3.08 7.68
N GLU A 34 18.70 1.88 7.92
CA GLU A 34 17.95 1.52 9.13
C GLU A 34 18.81 1.66 10.38
N THR A 35 20.09 1.26 10.35
CA THR A 35 21.00 1.39 11.50
C THR A 35 21.28 2.85 11.87
N LYS A 36 21.21 3.77 10.92
CA LYS A 36 21.42 5.22 11.18
C LYS A 36 20.21 5.89 11.82
N ARG A 37 18.99 5.34 11.67
CA ARG A 37 17.74 5.96 12.12
C ARG A 37 17.23 5.44 13.46
N ASN A 38 17.71 4.29 13.92
CA ASN A 38 17.28 3.68 15.19
C ASN A 38 17.53 4.55 16.44
N ASN A 39 17.98 5.80 16.27
CA ASN A 39 18.21 6.78 17.35
C ASN A 39 17.23 7.97 17.33
N HIS A 40 16.22 8.00 16.43
CA HIS A 40 15.23 9.07 16.49
C HIS A 40 14.16 8.73 17.53
N GLU A 41 13.98 9.61 18.49
CA GLU A 41 12.89 9.49 19.46
C GLU A 41 11.56 9.60 18.75
N ILE A 42 10.66 8.63 19.02
CA ILE A 42 9.30 8.65 18.45
C ILE A 42 8.53 9.82 19.10
N PRO A 43 7.98 10.76 18.29
CA PRO A 43 7.23 11.89 18.83
C PRO A 43 6.05 11.45 19.71
N SER A 44 5.75 12.24 20.76
CA SER A 44 4.69 11.93 21.74
C SER A 44 3.33 11.72 21.09
N ASN A 45 2.95 12.55 20.13
CA ASN A 45 1.72 12.46 19.39
C ASN A 45 1.63 11.17 18.52
N ILE A 46 2.76 10.69 17.95
CA ILE A 46 2.81 9.42 17.23
C ILE A 46 2.68 8.25 18.21
N LYS A 47 3.34 8.30 19.39
CA LYS A 47 3.16 7.30 20.45
C LYS A 47 1.68 7.24 20.89
N ALA A 48 1.04 8.39 21.07
CA ALA A 48 -0.39 8.46 21.39
C ALA A 48 -1.26 7.83 20.30
N LEU A 49 -0.95 8.06 19.03
CA LEU A 49 -1.67 7.48 17.90
C LEU A 49 -1.50 5.95 17.82
N ILE A 50 -0.28 5.42 18.08
CA ILE A 50 -0.04 3.97 18.17
C ILE A 50 -0.88 3.36 19.29
N ASN A 51 -0.82 3.93 20.49
CA ASN A 51 -1.56 3.43 21.66
C ASN A 51 -3.08 3.48 21.44
N ARG A 52 -3.56 4.54 20.80
CA ARG A 52 -4.96 4.68 20.43
C ARG A 52 -5.39 3.59 19.44
N THR A 53 -4.56 3.26 18.46
CA THR A 53 -4.85 2.20 17.49
C THR A 53 -4.86 0.83 18.17
N LEU A 54 -3.89 0.54 19.03
CA LEU A 54 -3.82 -0.70 19.81
C LEU A 54 -4.97 -0.86 20.82
N SER A 55 -5.63 0.23 21.22
CA SER A 55 -6.76 0.18 22.15
C SER A 55 -8.12 -0.08 21.50
N GLN A 56 -8.17 -0.11 20.16
CA GLN A 56 -9.43 -0.42 19.45
C GLN A 56 -9.82 -1.88 19.63
N SER A 57 -11.13 -2.15 19.65
CA SER A 57 -11.62 -3.53 19.59
C SER A 57 -11.42 -4.11 18.19
N TYR A 58 -11.28 -5.43 18.08
CA TYR A 58 -11.12 -6.10 16.77
C TYR A 58 -12.36 -5.92 15.88
N GLU A 59 -13.54 -5.77 16.46
CA GLU A 59 -14.78 -5.46 15.76
C GLU A 59 -14.73 -4.07 15.09
N GLN A 60 -14.16 -3.07 15.76
CA GLN A 60 -13.97 -1.73 15.21
C GLN A 60 -12.97 -1.71 14.04
N LEU A 61 -11.96 -2.59 14.09
CA LEU A 61 -11.00 -2.81 13.03
C LEU A 61 -11.53 -3.90 12.08
N ASN A 62 -12.50 -3.55 11.25
CA ASN A 62 -13.09 -4.47 10.29
C ASN A 62 -12.07 -4.95 9.23
N THR A 63 -12.46 -5.94 8.42
CA THR A 63 -11.64 -6.50 7.33
C THR A 63 -11.71 -5.70 6.03
N ASP A 64 -12.41 -4.58 6.00
CA ASP A 64 -12.35 -3.59 4.93
C ASP A 64 -11.04 -2.78 5.02
N TRP A 65 -10.68 -2.07 3.98
CA TRP A 65 -9.45 -1.26 3.91
C TRP A 65 -9.32 -0.25 5.05
N PHE A 66 -10.41 0.18 5.68
CA PHE A 66 -10.38 1.05 6.85
C PHE A 66 -9.67 0.41 8.06
N GLY A 67 -10.02 -0.83 8.37
CA GLY A 67 -9.42 -1.56 9.48
C GLY A 67 -8.11 -2.25 9.10
N THR A 68 -8.03 -2.80 7.89
CA THR A 68 -6.84 -3.53 7.43
C THR A 68 -5.59 -2.65 7.33
N ILE A 69 -5.73 -1.39 6.91
CA ILE A 69 -4.61 -0.44 6.88
C ILE A 69 -4.11 -0.13 8.29
N GLN A 70 -4.99 -0.04 9.29
CA GLN A 70 -4.58 0.14 10.68
C GLN A 70 -3.89 -1.10 11.24
N ALA A 71 -4.46 -2.29 11.01
CA ALA A 71 -3.86 -3.55 11.44
C ALA A 71 -2.45 -3.72 10.85
N GLU A 72 -2.28 -3.41 9.57
CA GLU A 72 -0.97 -3.42 8.94
C GLU A 72 -0.02 -2.40 9.55
N ALA A 73 -0.49 -1.18 9.77
CA ALA A 73 0.34 -0.11 10.32
C ALA A 73 0.98 -0.51 11.65
N ILE A 74 0.24 -1.18 12.53
CA ILE A 74 0.76 -1.67 13.83
C ILE A 74 1.92 -2.64 13.63
N LEU A 75 1.89 -3.52 12.62
CA LEU A 75 2.99 -4.44 12.33
C LEU A 75 4.29 -3.73 11.91
N HIS A 76 4.20 -2.55 11.30
CA HIS A 76 5.38 -1.75 10.98
C HIS A 76 6.10 -1.19 12.23
N TRP A 77 5.41 -1.14 13.38
CA TRP A 77 5.97 -0.68 14.65
C TRP A 77 6.58 -1.79 15.50
N VAL A 78 6.33 -3.07 15.16
CA VAL A 78 6.94 -4.21 15.87
C VAL A 78 8.47 -4.11 15.95
N PRO A 79 9.20 -3.90 14.84
CA PRO A 79 10.66 -3.77 14.89
C PRO A 79 11.14 -2.46 15.53
N LYS A 80 10.22 -1.53 15.82
CA LYS A 80 10.50 -0.20 16.42
C LYS A 80 10.13 -0.11 17.91
N GLY A 81 9.97 -1.26 18.57
CA GLY A 81 9.76 -1.33 20.03
C GLY A 81 8.32 -1.53 20.48
N TYR A 82 7.42 -1.95 19.58
CA TYR A 82 6.02 -2.30 19.91
C TYR A 82 5.74 -3.78 19.58
N PRO A 83 6.41 -4.74 20.26
CA PRO A 83 6.29 -6.16 19.95
C PRO A 83 4.86 -6.70 20.13
N GLU A 84 4.05 -6.07 20.98
CA GLU A 84 2.63 -6.38 21.20
C GLU A 84 1.78 -6.27 19.93
N GLY A 85 2.27 -5.58 18.91
CA GLY A 85 1.64 -5.49 17.60
C GLY A 85 1.46 -6.86 16.92
N ASN A 86 2.37 -7.81 17.14
CA ASN A 86 2.22 -9.18 16.64
C ASN A 86 1.00 -9.88 17.25
N ASP A 87 0.86 -9.82 18.56
CA ASP A 87 -0.24 -10.45 19.27
C ASP A 87 -1.56 -9.77 18.94
N PHE A 88 -1.54 -8.43 18.85
CA PHE A 88 -2.71 -7.66 18.49
C PHE A 88 -3.26 -8.07 17.12
N VAL A 89 -2.43 -8.11 16.07
CA VAL A 89 -2.88 -8.46 14.72
C VAL A 89 -3.16 -9.96 14.58
N THR A 90 -2.47 -10.82 15.32
CA THR A 90 -2.79 -12.26 15.36
C THR A 90 -4.19 -12.48 15.94
N ASN A 91 -4.51 -11.82 17.05
CA ASN A 91 -5.82 -11.93 17.67
C ASN A 91 -6.92 -11.24 16.85
N TRP A 92 -6.61 -10.12 16.17
CA TRP A 92 -7.49 -9.50 15.21
C TRP A 92 -7.87 -10.48 14.08
N LEU A 93 -6.88 -11.14 13.47
CA LEU A 93 -7.14 -12.12 12.41
C LEU A 93 -7.98 -13.28 12.93
N LYS A 94 -7.62 -13.84 14.10
CA LYS A 94 -8.38 -14.93 14.71
C LYS A 94 -9.83 -14.53 15.00
N TYR A 95 -10.04 -13.33 15.55
CA TYR A 95 -11.39 -12.80 15.80
C TYR A 95 -12.23 -12.78 14.52
N HIS A 96 -11.70 -12.25 13.42
CA HIS A 96 -12.44 -12.16 12.16
C HIS A 96 -12.66 -13.52 11.51
N ILE A 97 -11.74 -14.45 11.58
CA ILE A 97 -11.96 -15.84 11.14
C ILE A 97 -13.14 -16.47 11.90
N GLU A 98 -13.21 -16.24 13.22
CA GLU A 98 -14.25 -16.83 14.06
C GLU A 98 -15.62 -16.16 13.88
N HIS A 99 -15.67 -14.86 13.61
CA HIS A 99 -16.91 -14.07 13.57
C HIS A 99 -17.42 -13.84 12.15
N ASP A 100 -16.55 -13.43 11.20
CA ASP A 100 -16.96 -13.12 9.84
C ASP A 100 -17.42 -14.37 9.06
N THR A 101 -16.87 -15.55 9.38
CA THR A 101 -17.35 -16.82 8.80
C THR A 101 -18.76 -17.19 9.22
N ARG A 102 -19.30 -16.55 10.25
CA ARG A 102 -20.67 -16.76 10.76
C ARG A 102 -21.68 -15.80 10.12
N MET A 103 -21.22 -14.73 9.47
CA MET A 103 -22.11 -13.82 8.75
C MET A 103 -22.78 -14.53 7.59
N THR A 104 -24.07 -14.25 7.39
CA THR A 104 -24.75 -14.58 6.12
C THR A 104 -24.22 -13.66 5.03
N ASP A 105 -24.38 -14.09 3.77
CA ASP A 105 -23.99 -13.24 2.63
C ASP A 105 -24.74 -11.91 2.64
N GLU A 106 -26.01 -11.91 3.08
CA GLU A 106 -26.80 -10.69 3.21
C GLU A 106 -26.27 -9.74 4.29
N GLU A 107 -25.89 -10.26 5.46
CA GLU A 107 -25.31 -9.46 6.53
C GLU A 107 -23.94 -8.90 6.13
N TYR A 108 -23.12 -9.71 5.46
CA TYR A 108 -21.83 -9.29 4.95
C TYR A 108 -21.96 -8.14 3.94
N LEU A 109 -22.88 -8.29 2.97
CA LEU A 109 -23.16 -7.25 1.99
C LEU A 109 -23.69 -5.95 2.62
N LYS A 110 -24.51 -6.05 3.66
CA LYS A 110 -24.98 -4.88 4.42
C LYS A 110 -23.83 -4.18 5.14
N THR A 111 -22.93 -4.94 5.76
CA THR A 111 -21.76 -4.40 6.47
C THR A 111 -20.84 -3.62 5.53
N TYR A 112 -20.62 -4.14 4.33
CA TYR A 112 -19.82 -3.48 3.29
C TYR A 112 -20.65 -2.60 2.34
N GLN A 113 -21.80 -2.10 2.81
CA GLN A 113 -22.69 -1.17 2.12
C GLN A 113 -23.27 -1.68 0.79
N GLY A 114 -23.30 -2.98 0.59
CA GLY A 114 -23.91 -3.59 -0.59
C GLY A 114 -23.21 -3.35 -1.93
N ASN A 115 -22.01 -2.77 -1.89
CA ASN A 115 -21.32 -2.32 -3.11
C ASN A 115 -20.73 -3.44 -3.95
N SER A 116 -20.80 -4.67 -3.52
CA SER A 116 -20.02 -5.71 -4.19
C SER A 116 -20.83 -6.92 -4.63
N GLY A 117 -22.09 -6.95 -4.51
CA GLY A 117 -22.93 -8.02 -5.02
C GLY A 117 -22.51 -9.48 -4.77
N ARG A 118 -21.24 -9.73 -4.46
CA ARG A 118 -20.68 -11.07 -4.31
C ARG A 118 -19.73 -11.19 -3.12
N VAL A 119 -20.01 -12.14 -2.24
CA VAL A 119 -19.11 -12.58 -1.17
C VAL A 119 -18.33 -13.80 -1.63
N ILE A 120 -17.01 -13.77 -1.45
CA ILE A 120 -16.11 -14.88 -1.76
C ILE A 120 -15.73 -15.57 -0.47
N ARG A 121 -16.17 -16.83 -0.33
CA ARG A 121 -15.86 -17.71 0.80
C ARG A 121 -14.86 -18.78 0.36
N ASN A 122 -13.72 -18.32 -0.14
CA ASN A 122 -12.69 -19.22 -0.64
C ASN A 122 -11.45 -19.13 0.27
N GLY A 123 -11.40 -19.94 1.29
CA GLY A 123 -10.31 -19.97 2.23
C GLY A 123 -10.72 -19.67 3.65
N VAL A 124 -9.83 -19.00 4.39
CA VAL A 124 -9.94 -18.84 5.84
C VAL A 124 -10.91 -17.74 6.23
N LEU A 125 -10.97 -16.67 5.44
CA LEU A 125 -11.77 -15.47 5.73
C LEU A 125 -12.60 -15.07 4.50
N PRO A 126 -13.90 -14.78 4.66
CA PRO A 126 -14.72 -14.25 3.58
C PRO A 126 -14.32 -12.81 3.25
N PHE A 127 -14.42 -12.44 1.99
CA PHE A 127 -14.26 -11.07 1.51
C PHE A 127 -15.11 -10.86 0.26
N SER A 128 -15.41 -9.62 -0.07
CA SER A 128 -16.18 -9.28 -1.26
C SER A 128 -15.27 -8.96 -2.44
N ILE A 129 -15.85 -8.82 -3.63
CA ILE A 129 -15.09 -8.37 -4.81
C ILE A 129 -14.88 -6.85 -4.86
N TYR A 130 -15.43 -6.10 -3.92
CA TYR A 130 -15.06 -4.70 -3.70
C TYR A 130 -13.57 -4.58 -3.43
N CYS A 131 -12.86 -3.76 -4.20
CA CYS A 131 -11.39 -3.73 -4.15
C CYS A 131 -10.84 -3.44 -2.75
N GLY A 132 -11.52 -2.63 -1.94
CA GLY A 132 -11.10 -2.31 -0.58
C GLY A 132 -11.03 -3.52 0.36
N THR A 133 -11.90 -4.52 0.19
CA THR A 133 -11.88 -5.74 1.03
C THR A 133 -10.72 -6.66 0.69
N LEU A 134 -10.12 -6.53 -0.50
CA LEU A 134 -8.90 -7.24 -0.87
C LEU A 134 -7.70 -6.79 0.00
N GLY A 135 -7.82 -5.63 0.65
CA GLY A 135 -6.83 -5.10 1.58
C GLY A 135 -6.53 -5.98 2.78
N VAL A 136 -7.39 -6.96 3.11
CA VAL A 136 -7.15 -7.93 4.19
C VAL A 136 -5.86 -8.75 3.96
N ALA A 137 -5.41 -8.90 2.72
CA ALA A 137 -4.15 -9.54 2.40
C ALA A 137 -2.93 -8.81 2.98
N PHE A 138 -2.98 -7.50 3.17
CA PHE A 138 -1.81 -6.69 3.51
C PHE A 138 -1.31 -6.92 4.95
N PRO A 139 -2.13 -6.75 6.00
CA PRO A 139 -1.71 -7.11 7.35
C PRO A 139 -1.40 -8.62 7.47
N CYS A 140 -2.09 -9.48 6.72
CA CYS A 140 -1.83 -10.90 6.70
C CYS A 140 -0.44 -11.22 6.11
N TYR A 141 -0.03 -10.57 5.01
CA TYR A 141 1.32 -10.73 4.47
C TYR A 141 2.39 -10.30 5.49
N SER A 142 2.23 -9.11 6.06
CA SER A 142 3.16 -8.58 7.06
C SER A 142 3.23 -9.48 8.31
N LEU A 143 2.09 -9.95 8.81
CA LEU A 143 2.02 -10.89 9.94
C LEU A 143 2.72 -12.21 9.62
N TYR A 144 2.49 -12.79 8.43
CA TYR A 144 3.19 -14.01 8.02
C TYR A 144 4.72 -13.81 7.93
N LYS A 145 5.17 -12.67 7.41
CA LYS A 145 6.62 -12.39 7.35
C LYS A 145 7.25 -12.36 8.72
N LEU A 146 6.56 -11.81 9.72
CA LEU A 146 7.04 -11.69 11.10
C LEU A 146 6.91 -13.00 11.90
N THR A 147 5.78 -13.70 11.79
CA THR A 147 5.39 -14.78 12.72
C THR A 147 5.28 -16.17 12.08
N LYS A 148 5.24 -16.25 10.74
CA LYS A 148 4.94 -17.49 9.98
C LYS A 148 3.53 -18.04 10.24
N ASN A 149 2.57 -17.18 10.61
CA ASN A 149 1.19 -17.57 10.83
C ASN A 149 0.58 -18.16 9.54
N SER A 150 0.11 -19.42 9.60
CA SER A 150 -0.41 -20.14 8.44
C SER A 150 -1.73 -19.58 7.91
N ASP A 151 -2.61 -19.10 8.79
CA ASP A 151 -3.90 -18.55 8.38
C ASP A 151 -3.69 -17.23 7.63
N ALA A 152 -2.79 -16.38 8.12
CA ALA A 152 -2.39 -15.16 7.44
C ALA A 152 -1.84 -15.45 6.03
N ARG A 153 -0.98 -16.48 5.88
CA ARG A 153 -0.51 -16.93 4.56
C ARG A 153 -1.66 -17.35 3.64
N ASN A 154 -2.57 -18.15 4.16
CA ASN A 154 -3.70 -18.67 3.39
C ASN A 154 -4.65 -17.55 2.95
N VAL A 155 -4.91 -16.55 3.78
CA VAL A 155 -5.68 -15.36 3.40
C VAL A 155 -5.02 -14.63 2.22
N CYS A 156 -3.71 -14.38 2.27
CA CYS A 156 -3.01 -13.72 1.16
C CYS A 156 -3.17 -14.46 -0.17
N ILE A 157 -2.99 -15.79 -0.16
CA ILE A 157 -3.12 -16.61 -1.37
C ILE A 157 -4.57 -16.60 -1.87
N SER A 158 -5.56 -16.76 -0.98
CA SER A 158 -6.98 -16.73 -1.34
C SER A 158 -7.39 -15.40 -1.97
N VAL A 159 -6.87 -14.28 -1.47
CA VAL A 159 -7.12 -12.96 -2.07
C VAL A 159 -6.51 -12.86 -3.47
N ALA A 160 -5.28 -13.29 -3.66
CA ALA A 160 -4.64 -13.26 -4.98
C ALA A 160 -5.38 -14.13 -6.00
N ASP A 161 -5.80 -15.34 -5.60
CA ASP A 161 -6.62 -16.21 -6.44
C ASP A 161 -7.96 -15.57 -6.79
N ALA A 162 -8.60 -14.93 -5.82
CA ALA A 162 -9.86 -14.23 -6.05
C ALA A 162 -9.73 -13.04 -7.01
N ILE A 163 -8.63 -12.29 -6.90
CA ILE A 163 -8.34 -11.22 -7.87
C ILE A 163 -8.27 -11.77 -9.29
N LEU A 164 -7.66 -12.92 -9.47
CA LEU A 164 -7.56 -13.56 -10.80
C LEU A 164 -8.89 -14.11 -11.31
N GLN A 165 -9.68 -14.74 -10.43
CA GLN A 165 -10.81 -15.56 -10.82
C GLN A 165 -12.15 -14.81 -10.79
N TYR A 166 -12.31 -13.87 -9.86
CA TYR A 166 -13.63 -13.33 -9.52
C TYR A 166 -13.75 -11.82 -9.60
N SER A 167 -12.64 -11.06 -9.55
CA SER A 167 -12.72 -9.61 -9.61
C SER A 167 -13.32 -9.12 -10.93
N ALA A 168 -14.27 -8.20 -10.82
CA ALA A 168 -14.82 -7.52 -11.98
C ALA A 168 -13.72 -6.73 -12.70
N ARG A 169 -13.78 -6.70 -14.02
CA ARG A 169 -12.82 -6.00 -14.88
C ARG A 169 -13.55 -5.13 -15.89
N ASP A 170 -12.96 -3.99 -16.15
CA ASP A 170 -13.43 -3.13 -17.23
C ASP A 170 -12.97 -3.65 -18.62
N ARG A 171 -13.32 -2.90 -19.66
CA ARG A 171 -12.94 -3.22 -21.06
C ARG A 171 -11.42 -3.24 -21.32
N PHE A 172 -10.61 -2.66 -20.44
CA PHE A 172 -9.14 -2.70 -20.50
C PHE A 172 -8.58 -3.83 -19.65
N GLY A 173 -9.42 -4.64 -19.00
CA GLY A 173 -9.02 -5.69 -18.07
C GLY A 173 -8.51 -5.15 -16.73
N TYR A 174 -8.71 -3.87 -16.45
CA TYR A 174 -8.40 -3.26 -15.17
C TYR A 174 -9.39 -3.71 -14.08
N ILE A 175 -8.92 -3.92 -12.87
CA ILE A 175 -9.78 -4.31 -11.75
C ILE A 175 -10.71 -3.17 -11.40
N ALA A 176 -12.01 -3.40 -11.53
CA ALA A 176 -13.04 -2.44 -11.17
C ALA A 176 -13.03 -2.20 -9.66
N HIS A 177 -13.47 -0.99 -9.26
CA HIS A 177 -13.60 -0.65 -7.84
C HIS A 177 -14.61 -1.56 -7.15
N ASP A 178 -15.74 -1.80 -7.80
CA ASP A 178 -16.75 -2.81 -7.46
C ASP A 178 -17.50 -3.25 -8.72
N ASP A 179 -18.50 -4.14 -8.60
CA ASP A 179 -19.25 -4.68 -9.72
C ASP A 179 -20.50 -3.88 -10.10
N ASN A 180 -20.89 -2.87 -9.33
CA ASN A 180 -22.18 -2.18 -9.53
C ASN A 180 -22.11 -0.65 -9.55
N SER A 181 -21.33 -0.04 -8.64
CA SER A 181 -21.45 1.39 -8.36
C SER A 181 -20.62 2.29 -9.27
N TYR A 182 -19.59 1.74 -9.94
CA TYR A 182 -18.62 2.49 -10.73
C TYR A 182 -18.39 1.84 -12.11
N CYS A 183 -19.43 1.21 -12.67
CA CYS A 183 -19.33 0.56 -13.97
C CYS A 183 -18.91 1.50 -15.10
N ASN A 184 -19.14 2.79 -14.94
CA ASN A 184 -18.82 3.81 -15.92
C ASN A 184 -17.50 4.54 -15.66
N TRP A 185 -16.83 4.28 -14.52
CA TRP A 185 -15.57 4.94 -14.16
C TRP A 185 -14.57 3.96 -13.59
N CYS A 186 -13.29 4.16 -13.96
CA CYS A 186 -12.17 3.56 -13.27
C CYS A 186 -11.52 4.59 -12.36
N ILE A 187 -11.02 4.15 -11.22
CA ILE A 187 -10.25 4.95 -10.27
C ILE A 187 -8.97 4.20 -9.87
N PRO A 188 -7.91 4.90 -9.42
CA PRO A 188 -6.61 4.29 -9.13
C PRO A 188 -6.59 3.24 -8.02
N ASP A 189 -7.59 3.26 -7.13
CA ASP A 189 -7.70 2.37 -5.96
C ASP A 189 -7.60 0.89 -6.35
N GLY A 190 -8.34 0.47 -7.40
CA GLY A 190 -8.31 -0.92 -7.89
C GLY A 190 -6.91 -1.41 -8.27
N GLY A 191 -6.07 -0.51 -8.77
CA GLY A 191 -4.66 -0.80 -9.05
C GLY A 191 -3.89 -1.18 -7.81
N TYR A 192 -3.97 -0.39 -6.74
CA TYR A 192 -3.24 -0.66 -5.49
C TYR A 192 -3.62 -2.00 -4.87
N PHE A 193 -4.92 -2.21 -4.65
CA PHE A 193 -5.37 -3.44 -3.98
C PHE A 193 -5.05 -4.69 -4.79
N SER A 194 -5.20 -4.64 -6.11
CA SER A 194 -4.92 -5.80 -6.96
C SER A 194 -3.43 -6.04 -7.17
N VAL A 195 -2.65 -5.01 -7.44
CA VAL A 195 -1.20 -5.14 -7.66
C VAL A 195 -0.53 -5.63 -6.39
N ARG A 196 -0.81 -5.00 -5.26
CA ARG A 196 -0.20 -5.37 -3.99
C ARG A 196 -0.62 -6.77 -3.54
N GLY A 197 -1.93 -7.10 -3.61
CA GLY A 197 -2.41 -8.41 -3.22
C GLY A 197 -1.73 -9.55 -3.98
N MET A 198 -1.52 -9.38 -5.31
CA MET A 198 -0.83 -10.39 -6.12
C MET A 198 0.69 -10.36 -5.93
N ALA A 199 1.31 -9.19 -5.82
CA ALA A 199 2.75 -9.08 -5.66
C ALA A 199 3.23 -9.67 -4.32
N ASP A 200 2.55 -9.32 -3.20
CA ASP A 200 2.84 -9.87 -1.88
C ASP A 200 2.64 -11.41 -1.86
N ALA A 201 1.52 -11.91 -2.40
CA ALA A 201 1.24 -13.34 -2.45
C ALA A 201 2.21 -14.11 -3.35
N SER A 202 2.85 -13.47 -4.32
CA SER A 202 3.81 -14.13 -5.22
C SER A 202 5.02 -14.72 -4.49
N GLU A 203 5.37 -14.19 -3.31
CA GLU A 203 6.44 -14.74 -2.47
C GLU A 203 6.01 -15.96 -1.64
N LEU A 204 4.71 -16.24 -1.58
CA LEU A 204 4.10 -17.24 -0.69
C LEU A 204 3.77 -18.55 -1.39
N VAL A 205 3.95 -18.62 -2.70
CA VAL A 205 3.55 -19.73 -3.56
C VAL A 205 4.73 -20.31 -4.34
N ASP A 206 4.48 -21.40 -5.05
CA ASP A 206 5.49 -21.99 -5.94
C ASP A 206 5.84 -21.06 -7.12
N LYS A 207 6.98 -21.34 -7.77
CA LYS A 207 7.54 -20.49 -8.85
C LYS A 207 6.60 -20.28 -10.04
N ASN A 208 5.76 -21.26 -10.36
CA ASN A 208 4.85 -21.15 -11.53
C ASN A 208 3.67 -20.23 -11.18
N THR A 209 3.05 -20.45 -10.04
CA THR A 209 1.98 -19.59 -9.49
C THR A 209 2.48 -18.16 -9.27
N SER A 210 3.68 -18.00 -8.71
CA SER A 210 4.36 -16.70 -8.53
C SER A 210 4.46 -15.92 -9.84
N LYS A 211 4.87 -16.58 -10.94
CA LYS A 211 4.93 -15.96 -12.27
C LYS A 211 3.57 -15.48 -12.75
N VAL A 212 2.50 -16.24 -12.48
CA VAL A 212 1.13 -15.86 -12.88
C VAL A 212 0.70 -14.60 -12.10
N TYR A 213 0.91 -14.59 -10.79
CA TYR A 213 0.58 -13.43 -9.95
C TYR A 213 1.37 -12.18 -10.39
N MET A 214 2.69 -12.29 -10.53
CA MET A 214 3.52 -11.16 -10.94
C MET A 214 3.17 -10.65 -12.35
N LYS A 215 2.90 -11.54 -13.31
CA LYS A 215 2.45 -11.15 -14.66
C LYS A 215 1.18 -10.30 -14.59
N ASN A 216 0.22 -10.68 -13.78
CA ASN A 216 -1.03 -9.95 -13.61
C ASN A 216 -0.83 -8.64 -12.82
N ALA A 217 0.00 -8.63 -11.78
CA ALA A 217 0.37 -7.41 -11.06
C ALA A 217 1.02 -6.37 -11.99
N VAL A 218 1.99 -6.79 -12.82
CA VAL A 218 2.61 -5.95 -13.85
C VAL A 218 1.57 -5.41 -14.85
N TYR A 219 0.64 -6.27 -15.28
CA TYR A 219 -0.43 -5.86 -16.18
C TYR A 219 -1.33 -4.80 -15.57
N GLN A 220 -1.81 -5.01 -14.33
CA GLN A 220 -2.66 -4.03 -13.64
C GLN A 220 -1.95 -2.69 -13.43
N ALA A 221 -0.66 -2.70 -13.06
CA ALA A 221 0.12 -1.49 -12.92
C ALA A 221 0.28 -0.73 -14.24
N LYS A 222 0.53 -1.43 -15.36
CA LYS A 222 0.59 -0.81 -16.69
C LYS A 222 -0.73 -0.16 -17.09
N VAL A 223 -1.84 -0.84 -16.86
CA VAL A 223 -3.17 -0.30 -17.16
C VAL A 223 -3.48 0.90 -16.25
N SER A 224 -3.13 0.84 -14.95
CA SER A 224 -3.26 1.99 -14.05
C SER A 224 -2.52 3.22 -14.60
N ILE A 225 -1.28 3.05 -15.04
CA ILE A 225 -0.50 4.15 -15.63
C ILE A 225 -1.18 4.67 -16.90
N GLN A 226 -1.59 3.77 -17.79
CA GLN A 226 -2.25 4.14 -19.05
C GLN A 226 -3.52 4.95 -18.83
N LEU A 227 -4.34 4.59 -17.84
CA LEU A 227 -5.63 5.24 -17.58
C LEU A 227 -5.47 6.55 -16.80
N PHE A 228 -4.51 6.62 -15.88
CA PHE A 228 -4.51 7.70 -14.89
C PHE A 228 -3.29 8.61 -14.94
N PHE A 229 -2.16 8.20 -15.50
CA PHE A 229 -0.98 9.06 -15.52
C PHE A 229 -1.07 10.12 -16.61
N ASP A 230 -0.92 11.38 -16.22
CA ASP A 230 -0.81 12.53 -17.12
C ASP A 230 0.66 12.86 -17.35
N ASN A 231 1.15 12.57 -18.54
CA ASN A 231 2.55 12.80 -18.90
C ASN A 231 2.93 14.30 -18.89
N ASP A 232 2.00 15.18 -19.23
CA ASP A 232 2.27 16.63 -19.31
C ASP A 232 2.35 17.26 -17.92
N LYS A 233 1.46 16.85 -17.03
CA LYS A 233 1.40 17.37 -15.66
C LYS A 233 2.26 16.56 -14.69
N LYS A 234 2.65 15.34 -15.06
CA LYS A 234 3.31 14.35 -14.19
C LYS A 234 2.49 14.04 -12.93
N LEU A 235 1.18 14.06 -13.05
CA LEU A 235 0.22 13.83 -11.97
C LEU A 235 -0.70 12.65 -12.28
N THR A 236 -1.32 12.10 -11.25
CA THR A 236 -2.34 11.07 -11.39
C THR A 236 -3.72 11.71 -11.49
N ARG A 237 -4.44 11.44 -12.57
CA ARG A 237 -5.83 11.84 -12.77
C ARG A 237 -6.73 11.12 -11.77
N THR A 238 -7.79 11.77 -11.37
CA THR A 238 -8.77 11.24 -10.40
C THR A 238 -9.44 9.97 -10.90
N LEU A 239 -9.82 9.95 -12.18
CA LEU A 239 -10.62 8.87 -12.78
C LEU A 239 -10.41 8.81 -14.30
N TYR A 240 -10.90 7.70 -14.88
CA TYR A 240 -11.10 7.53 -16.32
C TYR A 240 -12.57 7.19 -16.57
N ASN A 241 -13.22 7.89 -17.50
CA ASN A 241 -14.62 7.65 -17.84
C ASN A 241 -14.72 6.58 -18.91
N LEU A 242 -15.36 5.46 -18.59
CA LEU A 242 -15.52 4.33 -19.50
C LEU A 242 -16.55 4.58 -20.61
N ASP A 243 -17.56 5.40 -20.35
CA ASP A 243 -18.60 5.70 -21.35
C ASP A 243 -18.07 6.61 -22.44
N THR A 244 -17.40 7.70 -22.07
CA THR A 244 -16.86 8.66 -23.05
C THR A 244 -15.51 8.21 -23.61
N GLY A 245 -14.80 7.33 -22.90
CA GLY A 245 -13.44 6.92 -23.28
C GLY A 245 -12.38 8.00 -22.98
N GLU A 246 -12.69 8.93 -22.08
CA GLU A 246 -11.80 10.06 -21.78
C GLU A 246 -11.26 10.03 -20.36
N PRO A 247 -10.00 10.44 -20.14
CA PRO A 247 -9.45 10.63 -18.82
C PRO A 247 -10.09 11.83 -18.12
N GLY A 248 -10.21 11.76 -16.80
CA GLY A 248 -10.67 12.86 -15.96
C GLY A 248 -9.76 14.07 -16.05
N LYS A 249 -10.31 15.25 -15.75
CA LYS A 249 -9.60 16.54 -15.83
C LYS A 249 -9.07 17.04 -14.48
N THR A 250 -9.35 16.30 -13.41
CA THR A 250 -8.98 16.66 -12.04
C THR A 250 -7.87 15.77 -11.51
N TYR A 251 -7.10 16.27 -10.54
CA TYR A 251 -5.97 15.60 -9.91
C TYR A 251 -6.16 15.56 -8.40
N TRP A 252 -6.94 14.60 -7.95
CA TRP A 252 -7.17 14.37 -6.53
C TRP A 252 -5.93 13.77 -5.87
N CYS A 253 -5.51 14.33 -4.76
CA CYS A 253 -4.28 13.91 -4.07
C CYS A 253 -4.30 12.42 -3.68
N ARG A 254 -5.44 11.89 -3.22
CA ARG A 254 -5.54 10.47 -2.84
C ARG A 254 -5.42 9.53 -4.04
N ALA A 255 -5.84 9.95 -5.23
CA ALA A 255 -5.54 9.21 -6.46
C ALA A 255 -4.03 9.11 -6.72
N SER A 256 -3.30 10.20 -6.48
CA SER A 256 -1.83 10.19 -6.53
C SER A 256 -1.22 9.29 -5.46
N GLY A 257 -1.76 9.32 -4.23
CA GLY A 257 -1.36 8.42 -3.15
C GLY A 257 -1.50 6.94 -3.54
N TRP A 258 -2.65 6.56 -4.10
CA TRP A 258 -2.88 5.19 -4.57
C TRP A 258 -1.94 4.78 -5.69
N MET A 259 -1.66 5.66 -6.64
CA MET A 259 -0.71 5.37 -7.72
C MET A 259 0.72 5.15 -7.18
N VAL A 260 1.17 6.00 -6.26
CA VAL A 260 2.49 5.84 -5.63
C VAL A 260 2.54 4.54 -4.82
N TYR A 261 1.49 4.21 -4.06
CA TYR A 261 1.37 2.92 -3.36
C TYR A 261 1.41 1.73 -4.31
N THR A 262 0.69 1.81 -5.45
CA THR A 262 0.68 0.76 -6.49
C THR A 262 2.09 0.47 -7.00
N LEU A 263 2.81 1.51 -7.40
CA LEU A 263 4.15 1.36 -7.97
C LEU A 263 5.17 0.95 -6.91
N THR A 264 5.08 1.47 -5.69
CA THR A 264 5.94 1.04 -4.57
C THR A 264 5.73 -0.45 -4.28
N ALA A 265 4.48 -0.90 -4.18
CA ALA A 265 4.17 -2.31 -3.95
C ALA A 265 4.71 -3.22 -5.07
N LEU A 266 4.54 -2.83 -6.33
CA LEU A 266 5.09 -3.59 -7.44
C LEU A 266 6.63 -3.65 -7.41
N LEU A 267 7.29 -2.51 -7.26
CA LEU A 267 8.75 -2.41 -7.32
C LEU A 267 9.45 -3.14 -6.18
N ARG A 268 8.79 -3.36 -5.03
CA ARG A 268 9.32 -4.20 -3.95
C ARG A 268 9.59 -5.64 -4.39
N HIS A 269 8.78 -6.15 -5.30
CA HIS A 269 8.78 -7.56 -5.73
C HIS A 269 9.27 -7.77 -7.17
N LEU A 270 9.30 -6.71 -7.97
CA LEU A 270 9.73 -6.80 -9.36
C LEU A 270 11.26 -6.85 -9.44
N PRO A 271 11.85 -7.91 -10.02
CA PRO A 271 13.31 -7.99 -10.16
C PRO A 271 13.89 -6.85 -11.02
N GLU A 272 15.04 -6.32 -10.65
CA GLU A 272 15.70 -5.23 -11.41
C GLU A 272 16.01 -5.60 -12.88
N ASN A 273 16.20 -6.88 -13.17
CA ASN A 273 16.41 -7.39 -14.52
C ASN A 273 15.10 -7.67 -15.29
N HIS A 274 13.93 -7.35 -14.71
CA HIS A 274 12.67 -7.47 -15.42
C HIS A 274 12.59 -6.46 -16.57
N PRO A 275 12.09 -6.83 -17.77
CA PRO A 275 12.06 -5.93 -18.93
C PRO A 275 11.36 -4.59 -18.68
N ASP A 276 10.36 -4.57 -17.82
CA ASP A 276 9.57 -3.38 -17.51
C ASP A 276 10.07 -2.63 -16.25
N TYR A 277 11.11 -3.10 -15.55
CA TYR A 277 11.56 -2.48 -14.30
C TYR A 277 11.91 -0.99 -14.51
N LYS A 278 12.74 -0.70 -15.53
CA LYS A 278 13.11 0.68 -15.85
C LYS A 278 11.89 1.55 -16.18
N TYR A 279 10.93 1.02 -16.93
CA TYR A 279 9.70 1.75 -17.25
C TYR A 279 8.95 2.18 -15.99
N PHE A 280 8.75 1.27 -15.02
CA PHE A 280 8.06 1.60 -13.77
C PHE A 280 8.86 2.58 -12.92
N MET A 281 10.17 2.45 -12.88
CA MET A 281 11.06 3.40 -12.19
C MET A 281 10.98 4.81 -12.79
N ASP A 282 11.01 4.92 -14.12
CA ASP A 282 10.92 6.21 -14.81
C ASP A 282 9.57 6.90 -14.55
N ILE A 283 8.47 6.14 -14.55
CA ILE A 283 7.12 6.66 -14.21
C ILE A 283 7.04 7.04 -12.74
N TYR A 284 7.57 6.20 -11.84
CA TYR A 284 7.60 6.49 -10.41
C TYR A 284 8.30 7.82 -10.14
N GLN A 285 9.48 8.03 -10.70
CA GLN A 285 10.22 9.29 -10.55
C GLN A 285 9.45 10.47 -11.11
N GLN A 286 8.82 10.34 -12.30
CA GLN A 286 8.03 11.43 -12.89
C GLN A 286 6.84 11.83 -12.00
N ILE A 287 6.15 10.86 -11.39
CA ILE A 287 5.05 11.15 -10.47
C ILE A 287 5.59 11.90 -9.24
N VAL A 288 6.70 11.44 -8.67
CA VAL A 288 7.34 12.09 -7.50
C VAL A 288 7.79 13.52 -7.84
N ASP A 289 8.36 13.74 -9.02
CA ASP A 289 8.72 15.09 -9.52
C ASP A 289 7.51 16.01 -9.61
N GLY A 290 6.40 15.50 -10.17
CA GLY A 290 5.15 16.24 -10.24
C GLY A 290 4.61 16.60 -8.85
N LEU A 291 4.55 15.64 -7.93
CA LEU A 291 4.09 15.88 -6.56
C LEU A 291 4.98 16.86 -5.80
N ALA A 292 6.30 16.78 -5.99
CA ALA A 292 7.25 17.71 -5.37
C ALA A 292 7.06 19.14 -5.87
N GLN A 293 6.72 19.32 -7.15
CA GLN A 293 6.42 20.63 -7.74
C GLN A 293 5.17 21.26 -7.11
N TYR A 294 4.16 20.45 -6.76
CA TYR A 294 2.88 20.93 -6.22
C TYR A 294 2.80 20.84 -4.68
N GLN A 295 3.89 20.50 -4.00
CA GLN A 295 3.91 20.50 -2.54
C GLN A 295 3.56 21.88 -1.99
N GLY A 296 2.56 21.95 -1.11
CA GLY A 296 2.05 23.18 -0.54
C GLY A 296 3.05 23.91 0.36
N PRO A 297 2.77 25.16 0.74
CA PRO A 297 3.68 25.99 1.55
C PRO A 297 3.98 25.36 2.92
N ASN A 298 3.01 24.69 3.55
CA ASN A 298 3.21 24.01 4.85
C ASN A 298 3.83 22.62 4.70
N GLY A 299 3.90 22.07 3.50
CA GLY A 299 4.48 20.75 3.21
C GLY A 299 3.48 19.67 2.84
N GLY A 300 2.20 19.93 2.96
CA GLY A 300 1.15 19.01 2.54
C GLY A 300 0.92 18.99 1.04
N LEU A 301 0.24 17.93 0.56
CA LEU A 301 -0.40 17.92 -0.74
C LEU A 301 -1.79 18.52 -0.61
N ARG A 302 -2.22 19.30 -1.61
CA ARG A 302 -3.58 19.85 -1.62
C ARG A 302 -4.58 18.79 -2.05
N VAL A 303 -5.83 18.89 -1.58
CA VAL A 303 -6.91 17.97 -1.99
C VAL A 303 -7.00 17.90 -3.52
N TRP A 304 -7.02 19.04 -4.20
CA TRP A 304 -6.79 19.14 -5.65
C TRP A 304 -5.34 19.56 -5.86
N VAL A 305 -4.50 18.64 -6.28
CA VAL A 305 -3.02 18.78 -6.26
C VAL A 305 -2.56 20.05 -6.97
N ASN A 306 -3.13 20.35 -8.12
CA ASN A 306 -2.73 21.47 -8.97
C ASN A 306 -3.55 22.77 -8.75
N ASP A 307 -4.44 22.81 -7.76
CA ASP A 307 -5.21 23.99 -7.42
C ASP A 307 -4.63 24.68 -6.17
N PRO A 308 -4.01 25.88 -6.32
CA PRO A 308 -3.42 26.60 -5.20
C PRO A 308 -4.43 27.08 -4.15
N ALA A 309 -5.73 27.15 -4.50
CA ALA A 309 -6.80 27.52 -3.56
C ALA A 309 -7.30 26.32 -2.73
N SER A 310 -6.98 25.09 -3.14
CA SER A 310 -7.37 23.88 -2.43
C SER A 310 -6.57 23.70 -1.13
N PRO A 311 -7.20 23.27 -0.02
CA PRO A 311 -6.50 23.06 1.26
C PRO A 311 -5.48 21.91 1.17
N GLU A 312 -4.42 22.02 1.97
CA GLU A 312 -3.48 20.91 2.20
C GLU A 312 -4.12 19.86 3.10
N GLU A 313 -3.93 18.57 2.77
CA GLU A 313 -4.50 17.46 3.52
C GLU A 313 -3.46 16.40 3.91
N VAL A 314 -3.69 15.74 5.03
CA VAL A 314 -2.68 14.90 5.69
C VAL A 314 -2.57 13.50 5.12
N THR A 315 -3.67 12.91 4.63
CA THR A 315 -3.71 11.48 4.26
C THR A 315 -2.79 11.17 3.08
N SER A 316 -3.00 11.85 1.97
CA SER A 316 -2.18 11.63 0.77
C SER A 316 -0.77 12.17 0.94
N THR A 317 -0.60 13.20 1.77
CA THR A 317 0.73 13.66 2.16
C THR A 317 1.50 12.54 2.85
N ALA A 318 0.86 11.83 3.79
CA ALA A 318 1.48 10.70 4.47
C ALA A 318 1.75 9.53 3.52
N MET A 319 0.76 9.15 2.66
CA MET A 319 0.94 8.10 1.66
C MET A 319 2.20 8.33 0.80
N THR A 320 2.32 9.54 0.26
CA THR A 320 3.41 9.86 -0.67
C THR A 320 4.75 10.01 0.07
N ALA A 321 4.78 10.68 1.22
CA ALA A 321 6.01 10.89 1.97
C ALA A 321 6.63 9.57 2.45
N GLY A 322 5.83 8.63 2.96
CA GLY A 322 6.29 7.31 3.37
C GLY A 322 6.91 6.52 2.21
N CYS A 323 6.22 6.48 1.05
CA CYS A 323 6.72 5.79 -0.13
C CYS A 323 7.98 6.43 -0.72
N ILE A 324 8.06 7.76 -0.75
CA ILE A 324 9.25 8.47 -1.23
C ILE A 324 10.44 8.20 -0.29
N ARG A 325 10.21 8.15 1.01
CA ARG A 325 11.26 7.78 1.97
C ARG A 325 11.74 6.35 1.72
N GLU A 326 10.83 5.39 1.57
CA GLU A 326 11.19 4.02 1.21
C GLU A 326 11.98 3.95 -0.11
N ALA A 327 11.57 4.71 -1.11
CA ALA A 327 12.25 4.76 -2.40
C ALA A 327 13.69 5.29 -2.29
N ILE A 328 13.92 6.28 -1.43
CA ILE A 328 15.27 6.78 -1.13
C ILE A 328 16.09 5.69 -0.43
N ASP A 329 15.51 5.02 0.57
CA ASP A 329 16.19 3.96 1.33
C ASP A 329 16.58 2.77 0.46
N ARG A 330 15.77 2.45 -0.53
CA ARG A 330 16.04 1.40 -1.51
C ARG A 330 17.00 1.84 -2.63
N GLY A 331 17.37 3.11 -2.70
CA GLY A 331 18.17 3.67 -3.78
C GLY A 331 17.41 3.85 -5.09
N TRP A 332 16.08 3.80 -5.07
CA TRP A 332 15.23 4.08 -6.24
C TRP A 332 15.18 5.57 -6.58
N LEU A 333 15.25 6.40 -5.56
CA LEU A 333 15.31 7.85 -5.68
C LEU A 333 16.59 8.39 -5.01
N PRO A 334 17.17 9.47 -5.55
CA PRO A 334 18.30 10.13 -4.91
C PRO A 334 17.92 10.82 -3.59
N GLU A 335 18.89 10.96 -2.67
CA GLU A 335 18.72 11.60 -1.36
C GLU A 335 18.19 13.04 -1.46
N SER A 336 18.31 13.68 -2.61
CA SER A 336 17.80 15.05 -2.82
C SER A 336 16.29 15.18 -2.61
N TYR A 337 15.52 14.09 -2.68
CA TYR A 337 14.08 14.07 -2.39
C TYR A 337 13.78 14.08 -0.88
N ASP A 338 14.78 13.86 -0.01
CA ASP A 338 14.56 13.91 1.45
C ASP A 338 14.02 15.28 1.90
N LYS A 339 14.40 16.36 1.25
CA LYS A 339 13.83 17.68 1.53
C LYS A 339 12.30 17.75 1.39
N TYR A 340 11.74 17.02 0.41
CA TYR A 340 10.29 16.87 0.26
C TYR A 340 9.70 16.08 1.43
N VAL A 341 10.32 14.94 1.76
CA VAL A 341 9.88 14.07 2.87
C VAL A 341 9.91 14.83 4.20
N GLN A 342 11.01 15.55 4.50
CA GLN A 342 11.13 16.31 5.76
C GLN A 342 10.10 17.44 5.86
N LYS A 343 9.79 18.10 4.75
CA LYS A 343 8.75 19.13 4.73
C LYS A 343 7.36 18.53 4.94
N ALA A 344 7.06 17.42 4.26
CA ALA A 344 5.82 16.66 4.44
C ALA A 344 5.69 16.13 5.88
N TRP A 345 6.78 15.61 6.46
CA TRP A 345 6.78 15.09 7.81
C TRP A 345 6.42 16.15 8.86
N ARG A 346 6.99 17.35 8.74
CA ARG A 346 6.60 18.47 9.63
C ARG A 346 5.11 18.80 9.54
N PHE A 347 4.55 18.81 8.33
CA PHE A 347 3.12 18.99 8.13
C PHE A 347 2.30 17.87 8.77
N ILE A 348 2.68 16.60 8.55
CA ILE A 348 2.00 15.43 9.14
C ILE A 348 2.00 15.55 10.67
N LEU A 349 3.16 15.84 11.28
CA LEU A 349 3.25 16.01 12.73
C LEU A 349 2.35 17.14 13.24
N SER A 350 2.23 18.25 12.52
CA SER A 350 1.35 19.35 12.90
C SER A 350 -0.15 19.00 12.82
N CYS A 351 -0.49 17.95 12.06
CA CYS A 351 -1.86 17.46 11.93
C CYS A 351 -2.26 16.43 12.99
N VAL A 352 -1.32 15.93 13.79
CA VAL A 352 -1.58 14.97 14.88
C VAL A 352 -1.44 15.67 16.21
N SER A 353 -2.52 15.74 17.00
CA SER A 353 -2.49 16.35 18.33
C SER A 353 -1.81 15.43 19.37
N GLU A 354 -1.49 15.98 20.56
CA GLU A 354 -0.84 15.23 21.64
C GLU A 354 -1.63 14.03 22.15
N ASP A 355 -2.96 14.02 21.97
CA ASP A 355 -3.84 12.89 22.28
C ASP A 355 -4.06 11.93 21.08
N GLY A 356 -3.32 12.11 19.98
CA GLY A 356 -3.37 11.27 18.78
C GLY A 356 -4.58 11.51 17.89
N LYS A 357 -5.34 12.61 18.07
CA LYS A 357 -6.39 12.99 17.10
C LYS A 357 -5.79 13.65 15.87
N ILE A 358 -6.45 13.43 14.73
CA ILE A 358 -5.96 13.87 13.42
C ILE A 358 -6.80 15.01 12.89
N ARG A 359 -6.15 16.01 12.30
CA ARG A 359 -6.76 17.15 11.61
C ARG A 359 -6.27 17.26 10.18
N ASN A 360 -6.89 18.14 9.40
CA ASN A 360 -6.60 18.38 7.99
C ASN A 360 -6.70 17.11 7.13
N ALA A 361 -7.66 16.25 7.44
CA ALA A 361 -7.97 15.07 6.66
C ALA A 361 -9.20 15.34 5.77
N TYR A 362 -9.05 15.08 4.47
CA TYR A 362 -10.18 15.11 3.54
C TYR A 362 -10.74 13.71 3.35
N THR A 363 -11.95 13.48 3.83
CA THR A 363 -12.62 12.17 3.79
C THR A 363 -13.60 12.02 2.64
N GLY A 364 -13.89 13.11 1.95
CA GLY A 364 -14.82 13.10 0.83
C GLY A 364 -14.33 12.33 -0.38
N TRP A 365 -15.29 11.99 -1.25
CA TRP A 365 -15.01 11.40 -2.56
C TRP A 365 -14.66 12.51 -3.54
N ALA A 366 -13.67 12.27 -4.36
CA ALA A 366 -13.27 13.19 -5.42
C ALA A 366 -14.04 12.94 -6.72
N ILE A 367 -15.32 12.68 -6.66
CA ILE A 367 -16.18 12.62 -7.83
C ILE A 367 -16.57 14.05 -8.25
N PRO A 368 -16.68 14.32 -9.55
CA PRO A 368 -16.10 15.49 -10.18
C PRO A 368 -16.78 16.80 -9.80
N ALA A 369 -15.98 17.86 -9.88
CA ALA A 369 -16.33 19.25 -10.26
C ALA A 369 -17.53 19.95 -9.58
N GLU A 370 -18.48 19.23 -9.00
CA GLU A 370 -19.69 19.81 -8.41
C GLU A 370 -19.60 20.04 -6.90
N GLN A 371 -18.60 19.48 -6.22
CA GLN A 371 -18.37 19.79 -4.81
C GLN A 371 -17.72 21.18 -4.69
N LYS A 372 -18.55 22.17 -4.61
CA LYS A 372 -18.14 23.58 -4.44
C LYS A 372 -17.46 23.86 -3.10
N GLU A 373 -17.58 22.97 -2.13
CA GLU A 373 -17.04 23.14 -0.78
C GLU A 373 -16.34 21.87 -0.33
N LEU A 374 -15.01 21.96 -0.09
CA LEU A 374 -14.22 20.89 0.48
C LEU A 374 -14.38 20.90 2.00
N LYS A 375 -15.10 19.93 2.53
CA LYS A 375 -15.28 19.76 3.98
C LYS A 375 -14.14 18.97 4.55
N MET A 376 -13.27 19.63 5.28
CA MET A 376 -12.17 19.03 6.01
C MET A 376 -12.67 18.55 7.38
N ASP A 377 -12.09 17.45 7.86
CA ASP A 377 -12.30 16.95 9.23
C ASP A 377 -13.76 16.61 9.60
N GLU A 378 -14.63 16.34 8.63
CA GLU A 378 -16.05 15.99 8.92
C GLU A 378 -16.18 14.78 9.83
N LYS A 379 -15.34 13.78 9.62
CA LYS A 379 -15.23 12.64 10.52
C LYS A 379 -13.86 11.96 10.35
N GLU A 380 -13.33 11.46 11.45
CA GLU A 380 -12.15 10.64 11.38
C GLU A 380 -12.49 9.26 10.80
N MET A 381 -11.99 8.97 9.61
CA MET A 381 -12.16 7.67 8.96
C MET A 381 -11.06 6.71 9.43
N GLY A 382 -11.43 5.45 9.68
CA GLY A 382 -10.53 4.46 10.25
C GLY A 382 -9.20 4.24 9.52
N TYR A 383 -9.11 4.46 8.21
CA TYR A 383 -7.87 4.31 7.47
C TYR A 383 -6.82 5.40 7.73
N ILE A 384 -7.23 6.58 8.20
CA ILE A 384 -6.35 7.75 8.33
C ILE A 384 -5.24 7.51 9.37
N PRO A 385 -5.54 7.02 10.60
CA PRO A 385 -4.51 6.65 11.57
C PRO A 385 -3.49 5.66 11.00
N GLY A 386 -3.96 4.62 10.32
CA GLY A 386 -3.09 3.60 9.74
C GLY A 386 -2.13 4.16 8.69
N ILE A 387 -2.60 5.00 7.77
CA ILE A 387 -1.77 5.64 6.75
C ILE A 387 -0.68 6.51 7.41
N ILE A 388 -1.03 7.31 8.41
CA ILE A 388 -0.06 8.16 9.12
C ILE A 388 0.97 7.30 9.85
N LEU A 389 0.53 6.23 10.53
CA LEU A 389 1.44 5.33 11.24
C LEU A 389 2.38 4.57 10.31
N MET A 390 1.93 4.12 9.13
CA MET A 390 2.80 3.52 8.12
C MET A 390 3.86 4.51 7.63
N ALA A 391 3.45 5.73 7.30
CA ALA A 391 4.38 6.78 6.88
C ALA A 391 5.39 7.12 7.98
N ALA A 392 4.92 7.29 9.22
CA ALA A 392 5.76 7.57 10.37
C ALA A 392 6.79 6.45 10.61
N ALA A 393 6.36 5.18 10.52
CA ALA A 393 7.26 4.04 10.66
C ALA A 393 8.34 4.00 9.59
N GLN A 394 8.05 4.47 8.39
CA GLN A 394 9.02 4.52 7.29
C GLN A 394 9.96 5.72 7.40
N ILE A 395 9.49 6.86 7.91
CA ILE A 395 10.27 8.10 8.00
C ILE A 395 11.21 8.10 9.20
N LEU A 396 10.78 7.58 10.34
CA LEU A 396 11.54 7.44 11.59
C LEU A 396 12.39 6.17 11.61
#